data_e06df23b004f6db1614118fec538fe4c
#
_entry.id   e06df23b004f6db1614118fec538fe4c
#
_cell.length_a   1.000
_cell.length_b   1.000
_cell.length_c   1.000
_cell.angle_alpha   90.00
_cell.angle_beta   90.00
_cell.angle_gamma   90.00
#
_symmetry.space_group_name_H-M   'P 1'
#
loop_
_entity.id
_entity.type
_entity.pdbx_description
1 polymer ?
#
loop_
_entity_poly.entity_id
_entity_poly.type
_entity_poly.pdbx_seq_one_letter_code
_entity_poly.pdbx_strand_id
1 'polypeptide(L)'
;MPCVCFAAYDVTAYADEDYFSDEQKAYYKSLGLQGTTVNVYNWGEYISDGGEGSMDVVREFEKLTGAKVNYTNFESNENMYSKLSGGGVSYDVITPSDYMVERLIDEDMLLPLDYSNIPNMKYMREDCLNLPFDPEQKYSVCFNTGYTVLIYNKKLVKEKPDSWSVLWDEQYKGKVLMFNNSRDAFAIAQKLLGQSLNTQNEQDWVDAAKLLAEQKDKVNPVYVMDEVFNLMESGEYAFATYYVGDYVLMNENNPDLGYAYPKEGVNAFYDAFCIPKCTQNKKGAEAFINFMQEPEVALANEEYIFYASANKAVQENEECSLYGNKAVYPDPAPKSEVFANLPQNILELENNLWSSVKSGNLSVNSKKTERKIYIESGVVAGVVVIAVATYFVRKRKKDKEQDLGDLYE
;
A
#
# COMPACT_ATOMS: atom_id res chain seq x y z
N MET A 1 -20.52 -17.52 -30.86
CA MET A 1 -19.43 -16.90 -30.14
C MET A 1 -18.42 -16.39 -31.20
N PRO A 2 -18.26 -15.11 -31.43
CA PRO A 2 -17.15 -14.62 -32.20
C PRO A 2 -15.93 -14.49 -31.28
N CYS A 3 -14.87 -15.18 -31.64
CA CYS A 3 -13.56 -15.05 -31.07
C CYS A 3 -13.08 -13.64 -31.39
N VAL A 4 -12.96 -12.77 -30.40
CA VAL A 4 -12.26 -11.49 -30.55
C VAL A 4 -10.78 -11.86 -30.58
N CYS A 5 -10.19 -11.86 -31.77
CA CYS A 5 -8.74 -11.87 -31.91
C CYS A 5 -8.24 -10.54 -31.35
N PHE A 6 -7.64 -10.57 -30.18
CA PHE A 6 -6.69 -9.53 -29.78
C PHE A 6 -5.59 -9.50 -30.84
N ALA A 7 -5.41 -8.36 -31.49
CA ALA A 7 -4.25 -8.14 -32.32
C ALA A 7 -3.03 -8.36 -31.42
N ALA A 8 -2.19 -9.33 -31.77
CA ALA A 8 -0.91 -9.51 -31.10
C ALA A 8 -0.14 -8.20 -31.31
N TYR A 9 0.00 -7.42 -30.25
CA TYR A 9 0.92 -6.30 -30.24
C TYR A 9 2.32 -6.86 -30.50
N ASP A 10 2.99 -6.27 -31.49
CA ASP A 10 4.34 -6.66 -31.86
C ASP A 10 5.30 -6.15 -30.79
N VAL A 11 5.54 -6.94 -29.76
CA VAL A 11 6.45 -6.66 -28.62
C VAL A 11 7.87 -6.29 -29.09
N THR A 12 8.22 -6.53 -30.37
CA THR A 12 9.52 -6.18 -30.92
C THR A 12 9.62 -4.71 -31.35
N ALA A 13 8.50 -3.98 -31.48
CA ALA A 13 8.48 -2.59 -31.91
C ALA A 13 9.00 -1.61 -30.83
N TYR A 14 8.88 -1.95 -29.53
CA TYR A 14 9.29 -1.10 -28.40
C TYR A 14 10.71 -1.36 -27.90
N ALA A 15 11.42 -2.34 -28.43
CA ALA A 15 12.75 -2.74 -27.97
C ALA A 15 13.87 -1.70 -28.26
N ASP A 16 13.60 -0.69 -29.08
CA ASP A 16 14.59 0.30 -29.56
C ASP A 16 14.10 1.77 -29.45
N GLU A 17 13.05 2.05 -28.69
CA GLU A 17 12.62 3.44 -28.47
C GLU A 17 13.66 4.20 -27.64
N ASP A 18 14.01 5.37 -28.13
CA ASP A 18 14.96 6.27 -27.48
C ASP A 18 14.20 7.31 -26.64
N TYR A 19 13.88 6.93 -25.40
CA TYR A 19 13.08 7.73 -24.48
C TYR A 19 13.79 8.99 -23.96
N PHE A 20 15.13 9.02 -24.02
CA PHE A 20 15.92 10.01 -23.31
C PHE A 20 16.76 10.87 -24.24
N SER A 21 16.87 12.15 -23.92
CA SER A 21 17.75 13.09 -24.61
C SER A 21 19.23 12.75 -24.43
N ASP A 22 20.07 13.23 -25.32
CA ASP A 22 21.53 13.07 -25.22
C ASP A 22 22.09 13.66 -23.92
N GLU A 23 21.46 14.73 -23.40
CA GLU A 23 21.83 15.36 -22.13
C GLU A 23 21.55 14.42 -20.94
N GLN A 24 20.36 13.81 -20.87
CA GLN A 24 20.01 12.83 -19.87
C GLN A 24 20.93 11.62 -19.91
N LYS A 25 21.19 11.05 -21.10
CA LYS A 25 22.14 9.95 -21.30
C LYS A 25 23.53 10.28 -20.80
N ALA A 26 24.02 11.48 -21.17
CA ALA A 26 25.33 11.95 -20.71
C ALA A 26 25.38 12.13 -19.17
N TYR A 27 24.32 12.66 -18.57
CA TYR A 27 24.20 12.82 -17.13
C TYR A 27 24.28 11.47 -16.41
N TYR A 28 23.41 10.49 -16.73
CA TYR A 28 23.40 9.20 -16.05
C TYR A 28 24.70 8.42 -16.26
N LYS A 29 25.27 8.47 -17.43
CA LYS A 29 26.60 7.88 -17.71
C LYS A 29 27.70 8.51 -16.86
N SER A 30 27.64 9.83 -16.63
CA SER A 30 28.64 10.57 -15.84
C SER A 30 28.64 10.20 -14.37
N LEU A 31 27.56 9.57 -13.85
CA LEU A 31 27.45 9.16 -12.46
C LEU A 31 28.48 8.06 -12.08
N GLY A 32 29.03 7.34 -13.07
CA GLY A 32 30.07 6.34 -12.81
C GLY A 32 29.56 5.14 -12.01
N LEU A 33 28.33 4.70 -12.26
CA LEU A 33 27.69 3.56 -11.59
C LEU A 33 27.95 2.21 -12.28
N GLN A 34 28.70 2.21 -13.37
CA GLN A 34 28.97 0.99 -14.15
C GLN A 34 29.54 -0.13 -13.27
N GLY A 35 28.93 -1.30 -13.34
CA GLY A 35 29.32 -2.49 -12.60
C GLY A 35 28.92 -2.49 -11.10
N THR A 36 28.22 -1.46 -10.64
CA THR A 36 27.60 -1.48 -9.30
C THR A 36 26.22 -2.15 -9.33
N THR A 37 25.68 -2.45 -8.15
CA THR A 37 24.33 -3.00 -8.00
C THR A 37 23.51 -2.08 -7.12
N VAL A 38 22.23 -1.89 -7.50
CA VAL A 38 21.20 -1.20 -6.70
C VAL A 38 20.13 -2.22 -6.33
N ASN A 39 19.93 -2.44 -5.04
CA ASN A 39 18.92 -3.36 -4.52
C ASN A 39 17.64 -2.58 -4.18
N VAL A 40 16.59 -2.77 -4.96
CA VAL A 40 15.29 -2.10 -4.80
C VAL A 40 14.29 -3.07 -4.18
N TYR A 41 13.56 -2.61 -3.17
CA TYR A 41 12.51 -3.35 -2.49
C TYR A 41 11.22 -2.54 -2.51
N ASN A 42 10.29 -2.92 -3.35
CA ASN A 42 9.08 -2.18 -3.67
C ASN A 42 7.84 -3.07 -3.58
N TRP A 43 6.67 -2.50 -3.74
CA TRP A 43 5.41 -3.23 -3.90
C TRP A 43 5.43 -4.08 -5.18
N GLY A 44 4.59 -5.12 -5.22
CA GLY A 44 4.33 -5.87 -6.45
C GLY A 44 3.59 -4.99 -7.48
N GLU A 45 3.89 -5.18 -8.76
CA GLU A 45 3.22 -4.50 -9.89
C GLU A 45 3.13 -2.96 -9.74
N TYR A 46 4.18 -2.34 -9.20
CA TYR A 46 4.18 -0.94 -8.79
C TYR A 46 5.18 -0.07 -9.54
N ILE A 47 5.74 -0.58 -10.64
CA ILE A 47 6.48 0.18 -11.67
C ILE A 47 6.21 -0.44 -13.04
N SER A 48 6.35 0.35 -14.10
CA SER A 48 6.29 -0.14 -15.48
C SER A 48 7.45 -1.11 -15.75
N ASP A 49 7.13 -2.33 -16.16
CA ASP A 49 8.07 -3.45 -16.28
C ASP A 49 8.31 -3.91 -17.72
N GLY A 50 7.79 -3.17 -18.71
CA GLY A 50 7.86 -3.52 -20.12
C GLY A 50 6.74 -4.43 -20.60
N GLY A 51 5.79 -4.78 -19.72
CA GLY A 51 4.57 -5.49 -20.08
C GLY A 51 3.65 -4.65 -20.96
N GLU A 52 2.90 -5.30 -21.86
CA GLU A 52 1.91 -4.67 -22.74
C GLU A 52 2.45 -3.50 -23.60
N GLY A 53 3.77 -3.48 -23.84
CA GLY A 53 4.41 -2.41 -24.60
C GLY A 53 4.77 -1.17 -23.81
N SER A 54 4.70 -1.23 -22.48
CA SER A 54 5.15 -0.16 -21.59
C SER A 54 6.69 -0.07 -21.54
N MET A 55 7.21 1.02 -20.95
CA MET A 55 8.65 1.15 -20.70
C MET A 55 9.10 0.15 -19.61
N ASP A 56 10.14 -0.63 -19.86
CA ASP A 56 10.84 -1.36 -18.79
C ASP A 56 11.77 -0.40 -18.03
N VAL A 57 11.25 0.18 -16.96
CA VAL A 57 11.93 1.21 -16.16
C VAL A 57 13.26 0.70 -15.58
N VAL A 58 13.31 -0.53 -15.12
CA VAL A 58 14.54 -1.13 -14.57
C VAL A 58 15.59 -1.26 -15.66
N ARG A 59 15.23 -1.79 -16.81
CA ARG A 59 16.12 -1.98 -17.96
C ARG A 59 16.64 -0.63 -18.48
N GLU A 60 15.81 0.38 -18.56
CA GLU A 60 16.24 1.71 -19.02
C GLU A 60 17.25 2.36 -18.04
N PHE A 61 17.04 2.23 -16.74
CA PHE A 61 18.02 2.66 -15.74
C PHE A 61 19.36 1.93 -15.91
N GLU A 62 19.33 0.61 -16.10
CA GLU A 62 20.53 -0.21 -16.34
C GLU A 62 21.27 0.21 -17.62
N LYS A 63 20.54 0.48 -18.71
CA LYS A 63 21.12 0.95 -19.99
C LYS A 63 21.84 2.30 -19.82
N LEU A 64 21.21 3.25 -19.13
CA LEU A 64 21.74 4.60 -18.96
C LEU A 64 22.96 4.66 -18.05
N THR A 65 22.97 3.87 -16.98
CA THR A 65 23.96 3.97 -15.91
C THR A 65 25.07 2.89 -15.99
N GLY A 66 24.78 1.75 -16.62
CA GLY A 66 25.62 0.54 -16.56
C GLY A 66 25.61 -0.15 -15.20
N ALA A 67 24.75 0.27 -14.27
CA ALA A 67 24.47 -0.44 -13.03
C ALA A 67 23.61 -1.68 -13.28
N LYS A 68 23.53 -2.56 -12.28
CA LYS A 68 22.54 -3.64 -12.19
C LYS A 68 21.50 -3.30 -11.15
N VAL A 69 20.24 -3.65 -11.39
CA VAL A 69 19.16 -3.50 -10.41
C VAL A 69 18.67 -4.89 -9.98
N ASN A 70 18.74 -5.17 -8.70
CA ASN A 70 18.05 -6.29 -8.10
C ASN A 70 16.71 -5.80 -7.56
N TYR A 71 15.66 -6.00 -8.35
CA TYR A 71 14.32 -5.59 -7.98
C TYR A 71 13.59 -6.75 -7.28
N THR A 72 13.06 -6.48 -6.09
CA THR A 72 12.33 -7.46 -5.27
C THR A 72 11.09 -6.81 -4.68
N ASN A 73 10.08 -7.64 -4.37
CA ASN A 73 8.78 -7.17 -3.92
C ASN A 73 8.49 -7.53 -2.46
N PHE A 74 7.65 -6.71 -1.83
CA PHE A 74 7.03 -6.99 -0.53
C PHE A 74 5.50 -6.93 -0.64
N GLU A 75 4.83 -7.65 0.24
CA GLU A 75 3.37 -7.78 0.25
C GLU A 75 2.70 -6.75 1.17
N SER A 76 3.44 -6.22 2.16
CA SER A 76 2.94 -5.21 3.11
C SER A 76 4.09 -4.40 3.72
N ASN A 77 3.77 -3.20 4.21
CA ASN A 77 4.71 -2.37 4.97
C ASN A 77 5.28 -3.12 6.17
N GLU A 78 4.45 -3.90 6.87
CA GLU A 78 4.85 -4.69 8.04
C GLU A 78 5.82 -5.81 7.68
N ASN A 79 5.61 -6.45 6.52
CA ASN A 79 6.53 -7.47 5.99
C ASN A 79 7.89 -6.84 5.64
N MET A 80 7.90 -5.71 4.94
CA MET A 80 9.10 -4.94 4.61
C MET A 80 9.84 -4.51 5.89
N TYR A 81 9.11 -3.88 6.84
CA TYR A 81 9.67 -3.46 8.12
C TYR A 81 10.27 -4.62 8.92
N SER A 82 9.56 -5.73 9.03
CA SER A 82 10.04 -6.92 9.76
C SER A 82 11.36 -7.46 9.18
N LYS A 83 11.49 -7.40 7.85
CA LYS A 83 12.70 -7.84 7.15
C LYS A 83 13.88 -6.88 7.35
N LEU A 84 13.62 -5.58 7.36
CA LEU A 84 14.64 -4.56 7.64
C LEU A 84 15.11 -4.62 9.10
N SER A 85 14.17 -4.66 10.05
CA SER A 85 14.46 -4.69 11.49
C SER A 85 15.12 -5.99 11.94
N GLY A 86 14.83 -7.11 11.25
CA GLY A 86 15.48 -8.39 11.50
C GLY A 86 16.97 -8.42 11.13
N GLY A 87 17.43 -7.46 10.31
CA GLY A 87 18.81 -7.34 9.87
C GLY A 87 19.24 -8.42 8.87
N GLY A 88 20.52 -8.36 8.45
CA GLY A 88 21.09 -9.34 7.52
C GLY A 88 20.67 -9.16 6.05
N VAL A 89 19.98 -8.07 5.73
CA VAL A 89 19.57 -7.68 4.37
C VAL A 89 20.32 -6.42 3.93
N SER A 90 20.44 -6.23 2.63
CA SER A 90 21.01 -5.03 2.05
C SER A 90 20.06 -4.55 0.96
N TYR A 91 19.26 -3.55 1.30
CA TYR A 91 18.43 -2.81 0.35
C TYR A 91 18.97 -1.40 0.22
N ASP A 92 18.92 -0.86 -0.99
CA ASP A 92 19.41 0.49 -1.29
C ASP A 92 18.25 1.48 -1.44
N VAL A 93 17.12 1.03 -2.01
CA VAL A 93 15.87 1.79 -2.13
C VAL A 93 14.71 0.96 -1.62
N ILE A 94 13.85 1.58 -0.82
CA ILE A 94 12.56 1.02 -0.38
C ILE A 94 11.45 2.04 -0.68
N THR A 95 10.21 1.55 -0.86
CA THR A 95 9.06 2.41 -1.20
C THR A 95 7.90 2.20 -0.20
N PRO A 96 8.07 2.57 1.07
CA PRO A 96 7.01 2.48 2.07
C PRO A 96 5.91 3.52 1.87
N SER A 97 4.74 3.25 2.45
CA SER A 97 3.68 4.25 2.61
C SER A 97 3.97 5.21 3.79
N ASP A 98 3.26 6.31 3.81
CA ASP A 98 3.37 7.45 4.73
C ASP A 98 3.64 7.08 6.20
N TYR A 99 2.74 6.35 6.86
CA TYR A 99 2.88 5.97 8.27
C TYR A 99 4.13 5.10 8.55
N MET A 100 4.54 4.32 7.55
CA MET A 100 5.73 3.48 7.68
C MET A 100 7.01 4.30 7.46
N VAL A 101 6.99 5.32 6.57
CA VAL A 101 8.09 6.29 6.47
C VAL A 101 8.29 6.97 7.83
N GLU A 102 7.20 7.48 8.45
CA GLU A 102 7.24 8.09 9.78
C GLU A 102 7.87 7.16 10.82
N ARG A 103 7.40 5.91 10.86
CA ARG A 103 7.94 4.89 11.76
C ARG A 103 9.44 4.64 11.54
N LEU A 104 9.88 4.51 10.29
CA LEU A 104 11.28 4.27 9.97
C LEU A 104 12.17 5.48 10.33
N ILE A 105 11.63 6.70 10.25
CA ILE A 105 12.32 7.92 10.72
C ILE A 105 12.42 7.90 12.24
N ASP A 106 11.32 7.66 12.95
CA ASP A 106 11.26 7.62 14.42
C ASP A 106 12.22 6.58 15.01
N GLU A 107 12.37 5.44 14.35
CA GLU A 107 13.25 4.34 14.75
C GLU A 107 14.69 4.50 14.20
N ASP A 108 15.01 5.65 13.60
CA ASP A 108 16.37 5.96 13.06
C ASP A 108 16.86 4.89 12.07
N MET A 109 15.99 4.39 11.19
CA MET A 109 16.28 3.34 10.23
C MET A 109 16.62 3.85 8.82
N LEU A 110 16.42 5.15 8.55
CA LEU A 110 16.68 5.77 7.24
C LEU A 110 17.93 6.62 7.23
N LEU A 111 18.54 6.76 6.04
CA LEU A 111 19.60 7.74 5.77
C LEU A 111 18.98 9.02 5.19
N PRO A 112 19.50 10.19 5.59
CA PRO A 112 19.11 11.44 4.94
C PRO A 112 19.57 11.44 3.47
N LEU A 113 18.71 11.98 2.60
CA LEU A 113 18.97 12.15 1.18
C LEU A 113 19.87 13.35 0.92
N ASP A 114 20.71 13.25 -0.10
CA ASP A 114 21.42 14.40 -0.66
C ASP A 114 20.71 14.85 -1.94
N TYR A 115 19.85 15.85 -1.81
CA TYR A 115 19.04 16.36 -2.92
C TYR A 115 19.88 16.98 -4.06
N SER A 116 21.17 17.24 -3.85
CA SER A 116 22.05 17.62 -4.96
C SER A 116 22.25 16.48 -5.97
N ASN A 117 22.05 15.23 -5.53
CA ASN A 117 22.08 14.03 -6.37
C ASN A 117 20.69 13.67 -6.95
N ILE A 118 19.64 14.43 -6.59
CA ILE A 118 18.25 14.21 -7.04
C ILE A 118 17.72 15.50 -7.70
N PRO A 119 18.36 16.01 -8.76
CA PRO A 119 17.95 17.27 -9.41
C PRO A 119 16.52 17.26 -9.97
N ASN A 120 15.92 16.10 -10.20
CA ASN A 120 14.56 15.97 -10.69
C ASN A 120 13.48 16.27 -9.62
N MET A 121 13.88 16.56 -8.38
CA MET A 121 12.97 17.20 -7.40
C MET A 121 12.33 18.49 -7.91
N LYS A 122 12.90 19.14 -8.92
CA LYS A 122 12.31 20.30 -9.61
C LYS A 122 10.94 19.99 -10.25
N TYR A 123 10.66 18.73 -10.53
CA TYR A 123 9.38 18.27 -11.09
C TYR A 123 8.37 17.87 -10.02
N MET A 124 8.75 17.84 -8.75
CA MET A 124 7.83 17.44 -7.68
C MET A 124 6.63 18.39 -7.58
N ARG A 125 5.44 17.85 -7.42
CA ARG A 125 4.21 18.61 -7.12
C ARG A 125 4.33 19.28 -5.75
N GLU A 126 3.75 20.47 -5.60
CA GLU A 126 3.82 21.22 -4.35
C GLU A 126 3.15 20.49 -3.17
N ASP A 127 2.05 19.78 -3.43
CA ASP A 127 1.32 18.98 -2.45
C ASP A 127 2.02 17.66 -2.06
N CYS A 128 3.12 17.34 -2.73
CA CYS A 128 4.00 16.20 -2.44
C CYS A 128 5.31 16.60 -1.75
N LEU A 129 5.44 17.86 -1.35
CA LEU A 129 6.60 18.38 -0.62
C LEU A 129 6.28 18.57 0.86
N ASN A 130 7.29 18.39 1.73
CA ASN A 130 7.19 18.62 3.17
C ASN A 130 6.00 17.91 3.81
N LEU A 131 5.78 16.67 3.43
CA LEU A 131 4.65 15.85 3.88
C LEU A 131 4.68 15.63 5.41
N PRO A 132 3.53 15.44 6.07
CA PRO A 132 3.46 15.35 7.54
C PRO A 132 4.41 14.32 8.16
N PHE A 133 4.70 13.23 7.46
CA PHE A 133 5.60 12.17 7.91
C PHE A 133 7.11 12.48 7.71
N ASP A 134 7.45 13.48 6.88
CA ASP A 134 8.82 13.97 6.66
C ASP A 134 8.79 15.50 6.43
N PRO A 135 8.42 16.32 7.44
CA PRO A 135 8.14 17.74 7.26
C PRO A 135 9.36 18.57 6.90
N GLU A 136 10.57 18.07 7.16
CA GLU A 136 11.81 18.69 6.74
C GLU A 136 12.28 18.25 5.35
N GLN A 137 11.53 17.38 4.66
CA GLN A 137 11.89 16.80 3.38
C GLN A 137 13.30 16.20 3.41
N LYS A 138 13.61 15.38 4.39
CA LYS A 138 14.98 14.94 4.64
C LYS A 138 15.24 13.48 4.23
N TYR A 139 14.23 12.62 4.29
CA TYR A 139 14.41 11.19 4.19
C TYR A 139 13.67 10.54 3.02
N SER A 140 12.74 11.26 2.39
CA SER A 140 11.81 10.67 1.43
C SER A 140 11.62 11.51 0.17
N VAL A 141 11.36 10.84 -0.95
CA VAL A 141 10.88 11.43 -2.21
C VAL A 141 9.56 10.78 -2.55
N CYS A 142 8.49 11.56 -2.56
CA CYS A 142 7.16 11.04 -2.93
C CYS A 142 7.18 10.43 -4.33
N PHE A 143 6.57 9.25 -4.46
CA PHE A 143 6.47 8.53 -5.72
C PHE A 143 5.06 8.66 -6.28
N ASN A 144 4.07 8.16 -5.57
CA ASN A 144 2.67 8.15 -5.95
C ASN A 144 1.78 8.62 -4.82
N THR A 145 0.59 9.09 -5.19
CA THR A 145 -0.45 9.48 -4.25
C THR A 145 -1.79 8.89 -4.66
N GLY A 146 -2.68 8.72 -3.69
CA GLY A 146 -4.02 8.27 -3.99
C GLY A 146 -4.98 8.43 -2.83
N TYR A 147 -6.18 7.93 -3.03
CA TYR A 147 -7.26 7.96 -2.06
C TYR A 147 -7.96 6.62 -2.00
N THR A 148 -8.47 6.27 -0.84
CA THR A 148 -9.49 5.22 -0.78
C THR A 148 -10.80 5.76 -1.32
N VAL A 149 -11.54 4.93 -2.05
CA VAL A 149 -12.82 5.30 -2.67
C VAL A 149 -13.91 4.28 -2.38
N LEU A 150 -15.14 4.72 -2.45
CA LEU A 150 -16.30 3.86 -2.51
C LEU A 150 -16.59 3.55 -3.98
N ILE A 151 -16.35 2.32 -4.40
CA ILE A 151 -16.68 1.82 -5.74
C ILE A 151 -18.11 1.29 -5.70
N TYR A 152 -18.89 1.56 -6.73
CA TYR A 152 -20.27 1.07 -6.82
C TYR A 152 -20.63 0.62 -8.24
N ASN A 153 -21.53 -0.35 -8.36
CA ASN A 153 -22.04 -0.84 -9.63
C ASN A 153 -23.33 -0.10 -10.00
N LYS A 154 -23.29 0.71 -11.06
CA LYS A 154 -24.40 1.55 -11.56
C LYS A 154 -25.65 0.73 -11.95
N LYS A 155 -25.50 -0.59 -12.25
CA LYS A 155 -26.65 -1.47 -12.54
C LYS A 155 -27.38 -1.89 -11.29
N LEU A 156 -26.69 -2.03 -10.17
CA LEU A 156 -27.25 -2.48 -8.89
C LEU A 156 -27.61 -1.31 -7.98
N VAL A 157 -26.91 -0.19 -8.09
CA VAL A 157 -27.06 1.01 -7.27
C VAL A 157 -27.57 2.15 -8.16
N LYS A 158 -28.81 2.59 -7.92
CA LYS A 158 -29.49 3.55 -8.79
C LYS A 158 -28.98 4.98 -8.66
N GLU A 159 -28.57 5.38 -7.45
CA GLU A 159 -28.12 6.73 -7.15
C GLU A 159 -26.65 6.69 -6.73
N LYS A 160 -25.87 7.67 -7.18
CA LYS A 160 -24.47 7.79 -6.76
C LYS A 160 -24.41 7.95 -5.24
N PRO A 161 -23.70 7.07 -4.52
CA PRO A 161 -23.58 7.17 -3.07
C PRO A 161 -22.72 8.39 -2.68
N ASP A 162 -23.03 9.00 -1.53
CA ASP A 162 -22.29 10.14 -0.99
C ASP A 162 -21.75 9.89 0.44
N SER A 163 -21.97 8.69 0.98
CA SER A 163 -21.64 8.33 2.35
C SER A 163 -21.20 6.89 2.47
N TRP A 164 -20.24 6.62 3.36
CA TRP A 164 -19.85 5.27 3.72
C TRP A 164 -20.99 4.45 4.32
N SER A 165 -22.05 5.09 4.82
CA SER A 165 -23.20 4.42 5.48
C SER A 165 -23.92 3.41 4.58
N VAL A 166 -23.82 3.54 3.25
CA VAL A 166 -24.41 2.58 2.31
C VAL A 166 -23.86 1.17 2.45
N LEU A 167 -22.64 1.04 3.00
CA LEU A 167 -22.00 -0.24 3.27
C LEU A 167 -22.62 -0.99 4.46
N TRP A 168 -23.58 -0.37 5.18
CA TRP A 168 -24.38 -0.96 6.27
C TRP A 168 -25.84 -1.15 5.89
N ASP A 169 -26.21 -0.89 4.64
CA ASP A 169 -27.60 -1.04 4.16
C ASP A 169 -27.91 -2.51 3.88
N GLU A 170 -28.84 -3.06 4.65
CA GLU A 170 -29.25 -4.48 4.58
C GLU A 170 -29.77 -4.92 3.20
N GLN A 171 -30.24 -3.98 2.36
CA GLN A 171 -30.66 -4.31 0.99
C GLN A 171 -29.53 -4.89 0.15
N TYR A 172 -28.26 -4.59 0.49
CA TYR A 172 -27.09 -5.09 -0.21
C TYR A 172 -26.38 -6.26 0.51
N LYS A 173 -27.13 -6.99 1.34
CA LYS A 173 -26.59 -8.15 2.05
C LYS A 173 -25.92 -9.15 1.11
N GLY A 174 -24.65 -9.50 1.38
CA GLY A 174 -23.83 -10.37 0.55
C GLY A 174 -23.35 -9.72 -0.77
N LYS A 175 -23.53 -8.41 -0.93
CA LYS A 175 -23.15 -7.65 -2.13
C LYS A 175 -22.12 -6.53 -1.83
N VAL A 176 -21.48 -6.56 -0.69
CA VAL A 176 -20.50 -5.58 -0.23
C VAL A 176 -19.15 -6.25 -0.12
N LEU A 177 -18.13 -5.64 -0.72
CA LEU A 177 -16.72 -5.97 -0.55
C LEU A 177 -16.06 -4.95 0.37
N MET A 178 -15.32 -5.43 1.36
CA MET A 178 -14.59 -4.60 2.33
C MET A 178 -13.11 -4.96 2.34
N PHE A 179 -12.26 -4.02 2.69
CA PHE A 179 -10.84 -4.28 2.91
C PHE A 179 -10.61 -5.44 3.88
N ASN A 180 -9.73 -6.35 3.51
CA ASN A 180 -9.17 -7.35 4.42
C ASN A 180 -7.95 -6.82 5.20
N ASN A 181 -7.50 -5.61 4.91
CA ASN A 181 -6.53 -4.85 5.68
C ASN A 181 -7.23 -4.18 6.85
N SER A 182 -6.71 -4.35 8.07
CA SER A 182 -7.33 -3.82 9.30
C SER A 182 -7.36 -2.30 9.30
N ARG A 183 -6.26 -1.64 8.98
CA ARG A 183 -6.12 -0.20 9.04
C ARG A 183 -7.15 0.50 8.14
N ASP A 184 -7.29 0.04 6.90
CA ASP A 184 -8.24 0.58 5.94
C ASP A 184 -9.70 0.24 6.31
N ALA A 185 -9.96 -0.97 6.81
CA ALA A 185 -11.30 -1.35 7.27
C ALA A 185 -11.75 -0.49 8.45
N PHE A 186 -10.87 -0.26 9.45
CA PHE A 186 -11.15 0.66 10.56
C PHE A 186 -11.33 2.09 10.09
N ALA A 187 -10.55 2.56 9.11
CA ALA A 187 -10.66 3.91 8.56
C ALA A 187 -12.07 4.24 8.08
N ILE A 188 -12.72 3.31 7.38
CA ILE A 188 -14.11 3.48 6.92
C ILE A 188 -15.06 3.69 8.11
N ALA A 189 -14.96 2.86 9.14
CA ALA A 189 -15.80 2.96 10.33
C ALA A 189 -15.50 4.24 11.14
N GLN A 190 -14.24 4.58 11.32
CA GLN A 190 -13.81 5.80 12.02
C GLN A 190 -14.31 7.06 11.30
N LYS A 191 -14.20 7.14 9.98
CA LYS A 191 -14.75 8.27 9.21
C LYS A 191 -16.25 8.39 9.37
N LEU A 192 -16.98 7.28 9.33
CA LEU A 192 -18.43 7.27 9.54
C LEU A 192 -18.81 7.72 10.97
N LEU A 193 -17.99 7.44 11.97
CA LEU A 193 -18.15 7.91 13.35
C LEU A 193 -17.62 9.35 13.57
N GLY A 194 -17.02 9.97 12.56
CA GLY A 194 -16.42 11.31 12.68
C GLY A 194 -15.13 11.35 13.50
N GLN A 195 -14.46 10.19 13.62
CA GLN A 195 -13.19 10.04 14.34
C GLN A 195 -11.99 10.32 13.42
N SER A 196 -10.82 10.62 14.03
CA SER A 196 -9.55 10.67 13.33
C SER A 196 -9.08 9.26 13.00
N LEU A 197 -8.44 9.08 11.83
CA LEU A 197 -7.77 7.82 11.45
C LEU A 197 -6.55 7.52 12.33
N ASN A 198 -6.03 8.53 13.03
CA ASN A 198 -4.83 8.49 13.84
C ASN A 198 -5.13 8.64 15.34
N THR A 199 -6.38 8.38 15.74
CA THR A 199 -6.77 8.49 17.14
C THR A 199 -5.95 7.55 18.03
N GLN A 200 -5.46 8.09 19.17
CA GLN A 200 -4.80 7.32 20.22
C GLN A 200 -5.76 6.97 21.38
N ASN A 201 -7.04 7.35 21.23
CA ASN A 201 -8.07 7.00 22.18
C ASN A 201 -8.58 5.58 21.92
N GLU A 202 -8.28 4.64 22.82
CA GLU A 202 -8.68 3.23 22.72
C GLU A 202 -10.20 3.05 22.51
N GLN A 203 -11.02 3.94 23.10
CA GLN A 203 -12.47 3.85 22.97
C GLN A 203 -12.95 4.08 21.54
N ASP A 204 -12.30 4.95 20.77
CA ASP A 204 -12.64 5.19 19.36
C ASP A 204 -12.44 3.89 18.53
N TRP A 205 -11.36 3.15 18.79
CA TRP A 205 -11.11 1.86 18.16
C TRP A 205 -12.16 0.81 18.53
N VAL A 206 -12.55 0.77 19.80
CA VAL A 206 -13.61 -0.13 20.29
C VAL A 206 -14.95 0.21 19.60
N ASP A 207 -15.27 1.48 19.45
CA ASP A 207 -16.53 1.90 18.83
C ASP A 207 -16.53 1.63 17.31
N ALA A 208 -15.41 1.85 16.64
CA ALA A 208 -15.24 1.47 15.24
C ALA A 208 -15.35 -0.06 15.04
N ALA A 209 -14.75 -0.86 15.94
CA ALA A 209 -14.88 -2.32 15.91
C ALA A 209 -16.33 -2.78 16.09
N LYS A 210 -17.09 -2.16 17.00
CA LYS A 210 -18.52 -2.44 17.18
C LYS A 210 -19.32 -2.15 15.91
N LEU A 211 -19.02 -1.04 15.25
CA LEU A 211 -19.67 -0.66 14.00
C LEU A 211 -19.36 -1.66 12.88
N LEU A 212 -18.11 -2.12 12.76
CA LEU A 212 -17.73 -3.17 11.80
C LEU A 212 -18.38 -4.52 12.12
N ALA A 213 -18.52 -4.89 13.39
CA ALA A 213 -19.25 -6.09 13.79
C ALA A 213 -20.75 -6.00 13.44
N GLU A 214 -21.36 -4.83 13.66
CA GLU A 214 -22.74 -4.56 13.22
C GLU A 214 -22.90 -4.68 11.71
N GLN A 215 -21.93 -4.18 10.91
CA GLN A 215 -21.92 -4.36 9.47
C GLN A 215 -21.92 -5.84 9.09
N LYS A 216 -21.08 -6.63 9.75
CA LYS A 216 -20.99 -8.07 9.49
C LYS A 216 -22.33 -8.78 9.72
N ASP A 217 -23.03 -8.43 10.79
CA ASP A 217 -24.33 -9.03 11.11
C ASP A 217 -25.42 -8.60 10.10
N LYS A 218 -25.42 -7.32 9.69
CA LYS A 218 -26.42 -6.75 8.78
C LYS A 218 -26.23 -7.18 7.34
N VAL A 219 -25.03 -6.95 6.78
CA VAL A 219 -24.78 -7.09 5.36
C VAL A 219 -23.89 -8.26 4.99
N ASN A 220 -23.20 -8.87 5.96
CA ASN A 220 -22.27 -9.99 5.73
C ASN A 220 -21.29 -9.69 4.58
N PRO A 221 -20.41 -8.68 4.73
CA PRO A 221 -19.49 -8.30 3.67
C PRO A 221 -18.46 -9.40 3.41
N VAL A 222 -17.93 -9.43 2.20
CA VAL A 222 -16.76 -10.26 1.85
C VAL A 222 -15.52 -9.40 2.02
N TYR A 223 -14.57 -9.87 2.82
CA TYR A 223 -13.28 -9.19 3.02
C TYR A 223 -12.30 -9.63 1.95
N VAL A 224 -11.77 -8.68 1.20
CA VAL A 224 -10.93 -8.89 0.02
C VAL A 224 -9.70 -7.96 0.03
N MET A 225 -8.68 -8.34 -0.71
CA MET A 225 -7.65 -7.47 -1.26
C MET A 225 -7.75 -7.56 -2.80
N ASP A 226 -6.75 -8.08 -3.48
CA ASP A 226 -6.72 -8.11 -4.96
C ASP A 226 -7.84 -8.92 -5.61
N GLU A 227 -8.52 -9.79 -4.85
CA GLU A 227 -9.73 -10.47 -5.35
C GLU A 227 -10.85 -9.49 -5.74
N VAL A 228 -10.78 -8.23 -5.27
CA VAL A 228 -11.73 -7.17 -5.61
C VAL A 228 -11.86 -6.97 -7.11
N PHE A 229 -10.76 -7.08 -7.87
CA PHE A 229 -10.75 -6.91 -9.33
C PHE A 229 -11.77 -7.86 -9.98
N ASN A 230 -11.54 -9.14 -9.85
CA ASN A 230 -12.43 -10.15 -10.46
C ASN A 230 -13.87 -10.04 -9.96
N LEU A 231 -14.06 -9.73 -8.67
CA LEU A 231 -15.39 -9.70 -8.07
C LEU A 231 -16.20 -8.47 -8.51
N MET A 232 -15.58 -7.28 -8.59
CA MET A 232 -16.27 -6.08 -9.09
C MET A 232 -16.46 -6.11 -10.60
N GLU A 233 -15.50 -6.62 -11.35
CA GLU A 233 -15.58 -6.77 -12.81
C GLU A 233 -16.66 -7.75 -13.23
N SER A 234 -16.95 -8.78 -12.42
CA SER A 234 -18.06 -9.71 -12.64
C SER A 234 -19.43 -9.02 -12.68
N GLY A 235 -19.55 -7.84 -12.03
CA GLY A 235 -20.81 -7.11 -11.90
C GLY A 235 -21.78 -7.66 -10.87
N GLU A 236 -21.39 -8.66 -10.06
CA GLU A 236 -22.26 -9.29 -9.08
C GLU A 236 -22.37 -8.52 -7.75
N TYR A 237 -21.38 -7.69 -7.43
CA TYR A 237 -21.32 -6.91 -6.20
C TYR A 237 -21.78 -5.47 -6.41
N ALA A 238 -22.45 -4.93 -5.40
CA ALA A 238 -22.99 -3.57 -5.42
C ALA A 238 -21.97 -2.52 -5.03
N PHE A 239 -21.14 -2.83 -4.03
CA PHE A 239 -20.15 -1.92 -3.47
C PHE A 239 -18.83 -2.61 -3.18
N ALA A 240 -17.75 -1.83 -3.31
CA ALA A 240 -16.44 -2.17 -2.78
C ALA A 240 -15.79 -0.94 -2.14
N THR A 241 -14.95 -1.17 -1.15
CA THR A 241 -13.98 -0.20 -0.66
C THR A 241 -12.63 -0.58 -1.22
N TYR A 242 -11.97 0.33 -1.96
CA TYR A 242 -10.64 0.05 -2.48
C TYR A 242 -9.90 1.34 -2.84
N TYR A 243 -8.76 1.25 -3.53
CA TYR A 243 -7.96 2.40 -3.90
C TYR A 243 -8.34 2.93 -5.29
N VAL A 244 -8.11 4.23 -5.49
CA VAL A 244 -8.62 4.93 -6.67
C VAL A 244 -7.98 4.48 -7.99
N GLY A 245 -6.67 4.16 -7.99
CA GLY A 245 -5.98 3.67 -9.19
C GLY A 245 -6.58 2.35 -9.66
N ASP A 246 -6.76 1.42 -8.73
CA ASP A 246 -7.37 0.11 -9.03
C ASP A 246 -8.83 0.24 -9.49
N TYR A 247 -9.58 1.24 -8.98
CA TYR A 247 -10.89 1.56 -9.53
C TYR A 247 -10.79 1.92 -11.02
N VAL A 248 -9.81 2.72 -11.42
CA VAL A 248 -9.65 3.13 -12.83
C VAL A 248 -9.43 1.89 -13.71
N LEU A 249 -8.52 1.00 -13.30
CA LEU A 249 -8.26 -0.26 -14.00
C LEU A 249 -9.51 -1.15 -14.06
N MET A 250 -10.21 -1.36 -12.95
CA MET A 250 -11.46 -2.13 -12.93
C MET A 250 -12.55 -1.50 -13.81
N ASN A 251 -12.59 -0.16 -13.92
CA ASN A 251 -13.57 0.55 -14.74
C ASN A 251 -13.32 0.38 -16.24
N GLU A 252 -12.08 0.18 -16.67
CA GLU A 252 -11.77 -0.16 -18.06
C GLU A 252 -12.40 -1.50 -18.45
N ASN A 253 -12.32 -2.50 -17.57
CA ASN A 253 -12.89 -3.84 -17.79
C ASN A 253 -14.41 -3.88 -17.58
N ASN A 254 -14.95 -3.04 -16.67
CA ASN A 254 -16.37 -2.93 -16.41
C ASN A 254 -16.83 -1.46 -16.33
N PRO A 255 -17.26 -0.83 -17.44
CA PRO A 255 -17.73 0.56 -17.47
C PRO A 255 -18.97 0.86 -16.62
N ASP A 256 -19.66 -0.16 -16.12
CA ASP A 256 -20.80 0.00 -15.20
C ASP A 256 -20.35 0.35 -13.77
N LEU A 257 -19.06 0.28 -13.48
CA LEU A 257 -18.53 0.73 -12.20
C LEU A 257 -18.52 2.26 -12.13
N GLY A 258 -18.69 2.77 -10.94
CA GLY A 258 -18.55 4.17 -10.60
C GLY A 258 -17.82 4.32 -9.27
N TYR A 259 -17.35 5.53 -8.97
CA TYR A 259 -16.72 5.84 -7.70
C TYR A 259 -17.39 7.01 -6.99
N ALA A 260 -17.20 7.07 -5.70
CA ALA A 260 -17.56 8.23 -4.89
C ALA A 260 -16.50 8.48 -3.83
N TYR A 261 -16.30 9.78 -3.54
CA TYR A 261 -15.62 10.25 -2.34
C TYR A 261 -16.67 10.58 -1.29
N PRO A 262 -16.85 9.73 -0.26
CA PRO A 262 -17.87 9.98 0.77
C PRO A 262 -17.61 11.25 1.56
N LYS A 263 -18.70 11.93 1.94
CA LYS A 263 -18.67 13.23 2.63
C LYS A 263 -18.03 13.20 4.03
N GLU A 264 -17.98 12.04 4.65
CA GLU A 264 -17.30 11.84 5.93
C GLU A 264 -15.79 12.01 5.80
N GLY A 265 -15.26 11.77 4.61
CA GLY A 265 -13.85 11.81 4.27
C GLY A 265 -13.27 10.43 3.99
N VAL A 266 -12.06 10.43 3.46
CA VAL A 266 -11.34 9.25 3.00
C VAL A 266 -9.92 9.23 3.58
N ASN A 267 -9.24 8.08 3.47
CA ASN A 267 -7.79 8.05 3.61
C ASN A 267 -7.16 8.58 2.31
N ALA A 268 -6.23 9.53 2.46
CA ALA A 268 -5.25 9.87 1.43
C ALA A 268 -3.94 9.18 1.78
N PHE A 269 -3.24 8.63 0.81
CA PHE A 269 -1.96 7.97 1.04
C PHE A 269 -0.88 8.51 0.11
N TYR A 270 0.36 8.39 0.56
CA TYR A 270 1.57 8.75 -0.15
C TYR A 270 2.59 7.62 -0.01
N ASP A 271 3.04 7.09 -1.13
CA ASP A 271 4.16 6.16 -1.14
C ASP A 271 5.42 6.92 -1.54
N ALA A 272 6.52 6.66 -0.86
CA ALA A 272 7.73 7.44 -1.04
C ALA A 272 8.98 6.58 -1.08
N PHE A 273 9.92 6.92 -1.97
CA PHE A 273 11.24 6.34 -1.99
C PHE A 273 12.07 6.80 -0.80
N CYS A 274 12.66 5.84 -0.09
CA CYS A 274 13.55 6.05 1.04
C CYS A 274 14.82 5.21 0.89
N ILE A 275 15.89 5.63 1.56
CA ILE A 275 17.16 4.90 1.62
C ILE A 275 17.35 4.35 3.04
N PRO A 276 17.25 3.02 3.24
CA PRO A 276 17.45 2.44 4.56
C PRO A 276 18.92 2.42 4.96
N LYS A 277 19.22 2.45 6.27
CA LYS A 277 20.59 2.42 6.79
C LYS A 277 21.39 1.17 6.45
N CYS A 278 20.74 0.10 6.02
CA CYS A 278 21.41 -1.11 5.55
C CYS A 278 21.99 -1.00 4.13
N THR A 279 21.80 0.14 3.44
CA THR A 279 22.31 0.37 2.09
C THR A 279 23.83 0.20 2.01
N GLN A 280 24.30 -0.35 0.89
CA GLN A 280 25.71 -0.42 0.54
C GLN A 280 26.06 0.48 -0.66
N ASN A 281 25.03 1.09 -1.29
CA ASN A 281 25.19 1.90 -2.50
C ASN A 281 24.26 3.13 -2.49
N LYS A 282 24.49 4.04 -1.52
CA LYS A 282 23.69 5.28 -1.39
C LYS A 282 23.68 6.10 -2.69
N LYS A 283 24.82 6.20 -3.38
CA LYS A 283 24.91 6.95 -4.64
C LYS A 283 24.04 6.33 -5.74
N GLY A 284 24.05 5.02 -5.86
CA GLY A 284 23.18 4.30 -6.81
C GLY A 284 21.71 4.44 -6.45
N ALA A 285 21.38 4.42 -5.15
CA ALA A 285 20.03 4.65 -4.65
C ALA A 285 19.51 6.05 -5.00
N GLU A 286 20.28 7.11 -4.72
CA GLU A 286 19.91 8.48 -5.08
C GLU A 286 19.78 8.68 -6.58
N ALA A 287 20.62 8.02 -7.38
CA ALA A 287 20.52 8.05 -8.84
C ALA A 287 19.25 7.32 -9.34
N PHE A 288 18.87 6.20 -8.72
CA PHE A 288 17.62 5.50 -9.05
C PHE A 288 16.40 6.34 -8.68
N ILE A 289 16.39 6.94 -7.49
CA ILE A 289 15.31 7.84 -7.06
C ILE A 289 15.20 9.04 -8.00
N ASN A 290 16.33 9.64 -8.42
CA ASN A 290 16.32 10.72 -9.40
C ASN A 290 15.75 10.28 -10.76
N PHE A 291 16.12 9.08 -11.21
CA PHE A 291 15.64 8.50 -12.46
C PHE A 291 14.12 8.26 -12.43
N MET A 292 13.58 7.78 -11.31
CA MET A 292 12.13 7.60 -11.14
C MET A 292 11.34 8.92 -11.23
N GLN A 293 12.00 10.07 -11.09
CA GLN A 293 11.42 11.40 -11.24
C GLN A 293 11.68 12.04 -12.62
N GLU A 294 12.31 11.34 -13.58
CA GLU A 294 12.32 11.79 -14.97
C GLU A 294 10.87 11.81 -15.49
N PRO A 295 10.44 12.89 -16.20
CA PRO A 295 9.07 12.98 -16.69
C PRO A 295 8.61 11.78 -17.52
N GLU A 296 9.48 11.25 -18.38
CA GLU A 296 9.22 10.10 -19.24
C GLU A 296 9.01 8.81 -18.40
N VAL A 297 9.81 8.63 -17.36
CA VAL A 297 9.73 7.48 -16.44
C VAL A 297 8.50 7.59 -15.54
N ALA A 298 8.25 8.78 -15.02
CA ALA A 298 7.08 9.03 -14.17
C ALA A 298 5.77 8.85 -14.96
N LEU A 299 5.73 9.28 -16.23
CA LEU A 299 4.59 9.06 -17.12
C LEU A 299 4.38 7.57 -17.38
N ALA A 300 5.43 6.84 -17.75
CA ALA A 300 5.33 5.41 -17.98
C ALA A 300 4.82 4.64 -16.75
N ASN A 301 5.25 5.05 -15.55
CA ASN A 301 4.74 4.45 -14.31
C ASN A 301 3.27 4.80 -14.09
N GLU A 302 2.86 6.06 -14.22
CA GLU A 302 1.46 6.48 -14.02
C GLU A 302 0.51 5.73 -14.95
N GLU A 303 0.86 5.61 -16.22
CA GLU A 303 0.04 4.91 -17.22
C GLU A 303 -0.03 3.39 -17.00
N TYR A 304 0.98 2.82 -16.34
CA TYR A 304 1.01 1.40 -16.03
C TYR A 304 0.26 1.06 -14.74
N ILE A 305 0.41 1.89 -13.69
CA ILE A 305 -0.14 1.59 -12.36
C ILE A 305 -1.43 2.35 -12.03
N PHE A 306 -1.82 3.35 -12.85
CA PHE A 306 -3.02 4.19 -12.70
C PHE A 306 -3.12 5.00 -11.40
N TYR A 307 -2.01 5.25 -10.70
CA TYR A 307 -1.94 6.11 -9.53
C TYR A 307 -1.37 7.47 -9.86
N ALA A 308 -1.88 8.52 -9.20
CA ALA A 308 -1.44 9.88 -9.41
C ALA A 308 0.07 10.02 -9.15
N SER A 309 0.82 10.39 -10.18
CA SER A 309 2.24 10.66 -10.06
C SER A 309 2.49 11.87 -9.15
N ALA A 310 3.55 11.80 -8.34
CA ALA A 310 4.05 12.96 -7.62
C ALA A 310 4.75 13.99 -8.54
N ASN A 311 4.90 13.67 -9.83
CA ASN A 311 5.56 14.50 -10.83
C ASN A 311 4.58 15.46 -11.51
N LYS A 312 4.76 16.77 -11.35
CA LYS A 312 3.88 17.78 -11.96
C LYS A 312 3.91 17.80 -13.49
N ALA A 313 5.04 17.41 -14.11
CA ALA A 313 5.13 17.37 -15.58
C ALA A 313 4.21 16.27 -16.15
N VAL A 314 3.96 15.19 -15.40
CA VAL A 314 2.99 14.15 -15.76
C VAL A 314 1.57 14.64 -15.55
N GLN A 315 1.27 15.24 -14.38
CA GLN A 315 -0.05 15.80 -14.09
C GLN A 315 -0.50 16.85 -15.12
N GLU A 316 0.44 17.63 -15.64
CA GLU A 316 0.20 18.69 -16.62
C GLU A 316 0.26 18.21 -18.09
N ASN A 317 0.60 16.94 -18.34
CA ASN A 317 0.73 16.36 -19.67
C ASN A 317 -0.64 15.98 -20.23
N GLU A 318 -1.10 16.74 -21.25
CA GLU A 318 -2.38 16.48 -21.93
C GLU A 318 -2.41 15.15 -22.72
N GLU A 319 -1.26 14.55 -22.99
CA GLU A 319 -1.14 13.26 -23.67
C GLU A 319 -1.25 12.07 -22.70
N CYS A 320 -1.14 12.32 -21.38
CA CYS A 320 -1.32 11.28 -20.35
C CYS A 320 -2.77 10.78 -20.34
N SER A 321 -2.96 9.48 -20.34
CA SER A 321 -4.29 8.84 -20.31
C SER A 321 -5.13 9.24 -19.09
N LEU A 322 -4.46 9.60 -17.98
CA LEU A 322 -5.10 10.06 -16.75
C LEU A 322 -5.25 11.58 -16.64
N TYR A 323 -4.82 12.35 -17.68
CA TYR A 323 -4.97 13.80 -17.69
C TYR A 323 -6.44 14.21 -17.49
N GLY A 324 -6.67 15.05 -16.47
CA GLY A 324 -8.02 15.52 -16.12
C GLY A 324 -8.96 14.45 -15.55
N ASN A 325 -8.49 13.24 -15.29
CA ASN A 325 -9.27 12.20 -14.63
C ASN A 325 -9.59 12.61 -13.18
N LYS A 326 -10.87 12.92 -12.90
CA LYS A 326 -11.32 13.42 -11.60
C LYS A 326 -11.36 12.36 -10.49
N ALA A 327 -11.18 11.10 -10.83
CA ALA A 327 -10.97 10.07 -9.83
C ALA A 327 -9.52 10.13 -9.29
N VAL A 328 -8.55 10.27 -10.18
CA VAL A 328 -7.13 10.27 -9.83
C VAL A 328 -6.66 11.65 -9.36
N TYR A 329 -7.09 12.70 -10.07
CA TYR A 329 -6.78 14.10 -9.79
C TYR A 329 -8.07 14.88 -9.45
N PRO A 330 -8.65 14.67 -8.25
CA PRO A 330 -9.88 15.34 -7.86
C PRO A 330 -9.66 16.84 -7.63
N ASP A 331 -10.56 17.65 -8.18
CA ASP A 331 -10.61 19.10 -7.95
C ASP A 331 -12.07 19.54 -7.73
N PRO A 332 -12.44 20.00 -6.53
CA PRO A 332 -11.59 20.11 -5.32
C PRO A 332 -11.19 18.73 -4.76
N ALA A 333 -10.07 18.69 -4.04
CA ALA A 333 -9.64 17.49 -3.32
C ALA A 333 -10.70 17.03 -2.30
N PRO A 334 -10.90 15.73 -2.10
CA PRO A 334 -11.84 15.24 -1.13
C PRO A 334 -11.37 15.55 0.30
N LYS A 335 -12.32 15.66 1.24
CA LYS A 335 -11.97 15.66 2.65
C LYS A 335 -11.20 14.38 2.95
N SER A 336 -9.97 14.50 3.42
CA SER A 336 -9.09 13.35 3.63
C SER A 336 -8.21 13.50 4.86
N GLU A 337 -7.63 12.41 5.27
CA GLU A 337 -6.63 12.32 6.33
C GLU A 337 -5.59 11.28 5.93
N VAL A 338 -4.32 11.56 6.18
CA VAL A 338 -3.20 10.66 5.94
C VAL A 338 -2.97 9.80 7.18
N PHE A 339 -2.61 8.55 7.02
CA PHE A 339 -2.23 7.71 8.15
C PHE A 339 -0.92 8.20 8.79
N ALA A 340 -0.87 8.18 10.11
CA ALA A 340 0.33 8.40 10.91
C ALA A 340 0.77 7.12 11.61
N ASN A 341 2.03 7.08 12.04
CA ASN A 341 2.54 6.02 12.89
C ASN A 341 1.76 5.99 14.21
N LEU A 342 1.26 4.83 14.59
CA LEU A 342 0.50 4.66 15.83
C LEU A 342 1.37 4.06 16.93
N PRO A 343 1.14 4.45 18.20
CA PRO A 343 1.78 3.80 19.33
C PRO A 343 1.51 2.29 19.36
N GLN A 344 2.50 1.53 19.84
CA GLN A 344 2.46 0.06 19.84
C GLN A 344 1.21 -0.51 20.53
N ASN A 345 0.77 0.09 21.64
CA ASN A 345 -0.44 -0.34 22.34
C ASN A 345 -1.71 -0.19 21.49
N ILE A 346 -1.76 0.82 20.62
CA ILE A 346 -2.89 1.03 19.69
C ILE A 346 -2.84 0.01 18.56
N LEU A 347 -1.64 -0.25 17.99
CA LEU A 347 -1.46 -1.29 16.96
C LEU A 347 -1.86 -2.68 17.48
N GLU A 348 -1.50 -3.02 18.72
CA GLU A 348 -1.91 -4.27 19.36
C GLU A 348 -3.42 -4.33 19.59
N LEU A 349 -4.02 -3.22 20.03
CA LEU A 349 -5.48 -3.13 20.21
C LEU A 349 -6.21 -3.30 18.88
N GLU A 350 -5.78 -2.59 17.84
CA GLU A 350 -6.33 -2.69 16.47
C GLU A 350 -6.34 -4.13 15.99
N ASN A 351 -5.19 -4.82 16.02
CA ASN A 351 -5.05 -6.21 15.59
C ASN A 351 -5.97 -7.17 16.35
N ASN A 352 -6.09 -6.99 17.69
CA ASN A 352 -6.96 -7.81 18.52
C ASN A 352 -8.45 -7.58 18.19
N LEU A 353 -8.84 -6.32 18.02
CA LEU A 353 -10.20 -5.95 17.65
C LEU A 353 -10.55 -6.45 16.24
N TRP A 354 -9.64 -6.31 15.27
CA TRP A 354 -9.84 -6.82 13.91
C TRP A 354 -10.06 -8.33 13.89
N SER A 355 -9.23 -9.08 14.61
CA SER A 355 -9.39 -10.53 14.77
C SER A 355 -10.75 -10.90 15.37
N SER A 356 -11.22 -10.10 16.34
CA SER A 356 -12.52 -10.30 16.98
C SER A 356 -13.69 -9.98 16.04
N VAL A 357 -13.58 -8.92 15.23
CA VAL A 357 -14.57 -8.59 14.19
C VAL A 357 -14.66 -9.71 13.16
N LYS A 358 -13.52 -10.15 12.60
CA LYS A 358 -13.50 -11.21 11.58
C LYS A 358 -14.03 -12.55 12.10
N SER A 359 -13.70 -12.93 13.33
CA SER A 359 -14.21 -14.19 13.91
C SER A 359 -15.67 -14.13 14.36
N GLY A 360 -16.29 -12.93 14.41
CA GLY A 360 -17.68 -12.75 14.92
C GLY A 360 -17.77 -12.86 16.45
N ASN A 361 -16.65 -12.77 17.16
CA ASN A 361 -16.62 -12.88 18.62
C ASN A 361 -16.87 -11.53 19.33
N LEU A 362 -16.96 -10.44 18.58
CA LEU A 362 -17.28 -9.11 19.07
C LEU A 362 -18.81 -8.98 19.17
N SER A 363 -19.39 -9.33 20.33
CA SER A 363 -20.83 -9.18 20.53
C SER A 363 -21.19 -7.70 20.81
N VAL A 364 -22.14 -7.17 20.06
CA VAL A 364 -22.62 -5.76 20.14
C VAL A 364 -23.30 -5.43 21.49
N ASN A 365 -23.48 -6.37 22.39
CA ASN A 365 -24.20 -6.18 23.64
C ASN A 365 -23.29 -5.77 24.81
N SER A 366 -23.31 -4.45 25.07
CA SER A 366 -23.15 -3.73 26.35
C SER A 366 -21.83 -3.87 27.16
N LYS A 367 -21.60 -2.90 28.04
CA LYS A 367 -20.57 -2.70 29.07
C LYS A 367 -19.87 -3.93 29.71
N LYS A 368 -20.39 -5.14 29.53
CA LYS A 368 -19.75 -6.40 29.91
C LYS A 368 -18.68 -6.88 28.91
N THR A 369 -18.75 -6.46 27.66
CA THR A 369 -17.89 -6.91 26.56
C THR A 369 -16.47 -6.33 26.66
N GLU A 370 -16.34 -5.09 27.13
CA GLU A 370 -15.04 -4.42 27.29
C GLU A 370 -14.11 -5.23 28.22
N ARG A 371 -14.64 -5.68 29.37
CA ARG A 371 -13.90 -6.53 30.31
C ARG A 371 -13.62 -7.94 29.77
N LYS A 372 -14.49 -8.47 28.91
CA LYS A 372 -14.38 -9.83 28.38
C LYS A 372 -13.38 -9.93 27.23
N ILE A 373 -13.29 -8.89 26.37
CA ILE A 373 -12.27 -8.82 25.29
C ILE A 373 -10.87 -8.85 25.89
N TYR A 374 -10.60 -8.08 26.95
CA TYR A 374 -9.31 -8.11 27.66
C TYR A 374 -9.04 -9.45 28.35
N ILE A 375 -10.06 -10.14 28.84
CA ILE A 375 -9.90 -11.43 29.52
C ILE A 375 -9.73 -12.58 28.52
N GLU A 376 -10.48 -12.61 27.42
CA GLU A 376 -10.39 -13.67 26.40
C GLU A 376 -9.13 -13.57 25.56
N SER A 377 -8.69 -12.35 25.18
CA SER A 377 -7.39 -12.15 24.53
C SER A 377 -6.21 -12.49 25.47
N GLY A 378 -6.31 -12.13 26.74
CA GLY A 378 -5.32 -12.53 27.75
C GLY A 378 -5.28 -14.05 28.00
N VAL A 379 -6.42 -14.73 27.93
CA VAL A 379 -6.51 -16.19 28.06
C VAL A 379 -5.94 -16.91 26.85
N VAL A 380 -6.21 -16.43 25.63
CA VAL A 380 -5.64 -17.00 24.38
C VAL A 380 -4.13 -16.81 24.35
N ALA A 381 -3.62 -15.62 24.68
CA ALA A 381 -2.18 -15.38 24.80
C ALA A 381 -1.55 -16.25 25.90
N GLY A 382 -2.20 -16.37 27.05
CA GLY A 382 -1.75 -17.24 28.14
C GLY A 382 -1.69 -18.73 27.76
N VAL A 383 -2.68 -19.23 27.01
CA VAL A 383 -2.72 -20.62 26.55
C VAL A 383 -1.62 -20.91 25.54
N VAL A 384 -1.36 -19.98 24.60
CA VAL A 384 -0.26 -20.10 23.62
C VAL A 384 1.09 -20.10 24.33
N VAL A 385 1.32 -19.20 25.29
CA VAL A 385 2.57 -19.17 26.08
C VAL A 385 2.77 -20.46 26.89
N ILE A 386 1.72 -20.98 27.51
CA ILE A 386 1.79 -22.24 28.27
C ILE A 386 2.04 -23.42 27.31
N ALA A 387 1.41 -23.44 26.11
CA ALA A 387 1.62 -24.49 25.12
C ALA A 387 3.05 -24.49 24.59
N VAL A 388 3.60 -23.31 24.28
CA VAL A 388 4.99 -23.15 23.86
C VAL A 388 5.97 -23.52 24.96
N ALA A 389 5.74 -23.08 26.20
CA ALA A 389 6.58 -23.42 27.34
C ALA A 389 6.56 -24.94 27.61
N THR A 390 5.37 -25.58 27.59
CA THR A 390 5.25 -27.04 27.75
C THR A 390 5.89 -27.83 26.62
N TYR A 391 5.84 -27.33 25.37
CA TYR A 391 6.57 -27.93 24.26
C TYR A 391 8.07 -27.90 24.48
N PHE A 392 8.66 -26.76 24.87
CA PHE A 392 10.10 -26.66 25.16
C PHE A 392 10.55 -27.49 26.35
N VAL A 393 9.75 -27.57 27.41
CA VAL A 393 10.04 -28.44 28.56
C VAL A 393 10.02 -29.92 28.16
N ARG A 394 9.04 -30.35 27.37
CA ARG A 394 8.96 -31.74 26.88
C ARG A 394 10.11 -32.07 25.91
N LYS A 395 10.48 -31.12 25.02
CA LYS A 395 11.62 -31.29 24.13
C LYS A 395 12.92 -31.44 24.92
N ARG A 396 13.21 -30.58 25.90
CA ARG A 396 14.39 -30.68 26.77
C ARG A 396 14.45 -31.99 27.56
N LYS A 397 13.29 -32.50 27.96
CA LYS A 397 13.24 -33.78 28.69
C LYS A 397 13.58 -34.96 27.75
N LYS A 398 13.08 -34.93 26.51
CA LYS A 398 13.35 -35.94 25.50
C LYS A 398 14.83 -35.93 25.05
N ASP A 399 15.40 -34.73 24.87
CA ASP A 399 16.82 -34.56 24.54
C ASP A 399 17.73 -35.11 25.68
N LYS A 400 17.37 -34.89 26.95
CA LYS A 400 18.11 -35.48 28.11
C LYS A 400 17.95 -37.00 28.24
N GLU A 401 16.81 -37.57 27.87
CA GLU A 401 16.59 -39.02 27.90
C GLU A 401 17.37 -39.69 26.75
N GLN A 402 17.58 -39.00 25.63
CA GLN A 402 18.39 -39.46 24.50
C GLN A 402 19.89 -39.42 24.82
N ASP A 403 20.38 -38.32 25.43
CA ASP A 403 21.77 -38.18 25.90
C ASP A 403 22.14 -39.20 26.98
N LEU A 404 21.16 -39.65 27.79
CA LEU A 404 21.37 -40.72 28.80
C LEU A 404 21.34 -42.11 28.18
N GLY A 405 20.63 -42.31 27.05
CA GLY A 405 20.62 -43.56 26.31
C GLY A 405 21.99 -43.84 25.61
N ASP A 406 22.56 -42.80 25.01
CA ASP A 406 23.84 -42.85 24.33
C ASP A 406 25.09 -42.99 25.25
N LEU A 407 24.87 -42.87 26.59
CA LEU A 407 25.91 -43.08 27.62
C LEU A 407 25.97 -44.51 28.15
N TYR A 408 25.01 -45.37 27.79
CA TYR A 408 24.89 -46.77 28.26
C TYR A 408 24.96 -47.80 27.09
N GLU A 409 25.23 -47.37 25.85
CA GLU A 409 25.70 -48.21 24.77
C GLU A 409 27.22 -47.98 24.55
#